data_910dbe1f3e058e542a8c1ba89563c548
#
_entry.id   910dbe1f3e058e542a8c1ba89563c548
#
_cell.length_a   1.000
_cell.length_b   1.000
_cell.length_c   1.000
_cell.angle_alpha   90.00
_cell.angle_beta   90.00
_cell.angle_gamma   90.00
#
_symmetry.space_group_name_H-M   'P 1'
#
loop_
_entity.id
_entity.type
_entity.pdbx_description
1 polymer ?
#
loop_
_entity_poly.entity_id
_entity_poly.type
_entity_poly.pdbx_seq_one_letter_code
_entity_poly.pdbx_strand_id
1 'polypeptide(L)'
;LGQGDLTRRLKVSGADEVGQLAFWFNAFVDQLEGLIAQVKGLSLNLYEAIENVSTSAQGLSETAQRQSTSVEEVSASIEEMSATIQNNAALLHEGRDASQVITKLIDRSRTVFAELSRAIESISHDSKKIGDIVATVNEVAFQTNLLALNAAVEAARAGEQGKGFAVVAGEVRALAQRSAEAVHEIRTLIEGTVQRIVTGDEMMKKTSVSLEELMGKFEFFFRMMDQINASSDEQTQNTKTVAQAVSQIDSSIQNNAATAEELAGTLDHLRSEATDLAENVKKFKT
;
A
#
# COMPACT_ATOMS: atom_id res chain seq x y z
N LEU A 1 40.09 -12.89 -77.89
CA LEU A 1 40.37 -12.96 -76.45
C LEU A 1 40.96 -11.66 -75.91
N GLY A 2 41.81 -10.93 -76.67
CA GLY A 2 42.44 -9.69 -76.19
C GLY A 2 41.46 -8.54 -75.84
N GLN A 3 40.19 -8.68 -76.13
CA GLN A 3 39.08 -7.75 -75.78
C GLN A 3 38.04 -8.39 -74.85
N GLY A 4 38.31 -9.52 -74.20
CA GLY A 4 37.43 -10.20 -73.26
C GLY A 4 36.30 -11.01 -73.93
N ASP A 5 36.32 -11.21 -75.24
CA ASP A 5 35.27 -12.02 -75.91
C ASP A 5 35.59 -13.51 -75.79
N LEU A 6 34.92 -14.21 -74.87
CA LEU A 6 35.02 -15.64 -74.60
C LEU A 6 34.10 -16.51 -75.43
N THR A 7 33.33 -15.93 -76.33
CA THR A 7 32.39 -16.70 -77.19
C THR A 7 33.11 -17.27 -78.42
N ARG A 8 34.33 -16.80 -78.69
CA ARG A 8 35.14 -17.21 -79.90
C ARG A 8 35.89 -18.49 -79.65
N ARG A 9 35.77 -19.44 -80.61
CA ARG A 9 36.52 -20.71 -80.61
C ARG A 9 37.47 -20.79 -81.81
N LEU A 10 38.57 -21.43 -81.60
CA LEU A 10 39.51 -21.78 -82.70
C LEU A 10 38.90 -22.94 -83.49
N LYS A 11 39.06 -22.87 -84.82
CA LYS A 11 38.61 -23.93 -85.70
C LYS A 11 39.58 -25.12 -85.58
N VAL A 12 39.08 -26.26 -85.11
CA VAL A 12 39.88 -27.51 -85.03
C VAL A 12 39.92 -28.12 -86.44
N SER A 13 41.05 -28.07 -87.09
CA SER A 13 41.23 -28.48 -88.50
C SER A 13 42.43 -29.47 -88.61
N GLY A 14 42.32 -30.69 -88.09
CA GLY A 14 43.32 -31.72 -88.17
C GLY A 14 43.66 -32.43 -86.88
N ALA A 15 44.39 -33.57 -86.93
CA ALA A 15 44.86 -34.34 -85.79
C ALA A 15 46.37 -34.06 -85.48
N ASP A 16 46.94 -32.97 -86.07
CA ASP A 16 48.29 -32.49 -85.88
C ASP A 16 48.40 -31.65 -84.58
N GLU A 17 49.67 -31.21 -84.27
CA GLU A 17 49.94 -30.38 -83.08
C GLU A 17 49.15 -29.09 -83.01
N VAL A 18 48.82 -28.53 -84.17
CA VAL A 18 48.00 -27.31 -84.27
C VAL A 18 46.47 -27.61 -83.91
N GLY A 19 45.99 -28.75 -84.37
CA GLY A 19 44.64 -29.22 -83.97
C GLY A 19 44.51 -29.54 -82.50
N GLN A 20 45.54 -30.17 -81.90
CA GLN A 20 45.61 -30.39 -80.46
C GLN A 20 45.64 -29.07 -79.65
N LEU A 21 46.47 -28.12 -80.07
CA LEU A 21 46.55 -26.80 -79.42
C LEU A 21 45.19 -26.09 -79.47
N ALA A 22 44.49 -26.12 -80.63
CA ALA A 22 43.15 -25.54 -80.77
C ALA A 22 42.17 -26.21 -79.88
N PHE A 23 42.18 -27.52 -79.66
CA PHE A 23 41.36 -28.25 -78.74
C PHE A 23 41.58 -27.82 -77.27
N TRP A 24 42.81 -27.83 -76.81
CA TRP A 24 43.13 -27.40 -75.41
C TRP A 24 42.88 -25.93 -75.19
N PHE A 25 43.08 -25.08 -76.18
CA PHE A 25 42.72 -23.69 -76.10
C PHE A 25 41.21 -23.48 -75.95
N ASN A 26 40.37 -24.17 -76.76
CA ASN A 26 38.92 -24.10 -76.61
C ASN A 26 38.44 -24.63 -75.25
N ALA A 27 38.97 -25.71 -74.75
CA ALA A 27 38.71 -26.24 -73.40
C ALA A 27 39.05 -25.23 -72.32
N PHE A 28 40.19 -24.52 -72.46
CA PHE A 28 40.53 -23.45 -71.51
C PHE A 28 39.53 -22.28 -71.56
N VAL A 29 39.09 -21.88 -72.76
CA VAL A 29 38.09 -20.83 -72.95
C VAL A 29 36.72 -21.23 -72.32
N ASP A 30 36.31 -22.50 -72.54
CA ASP A 30 35.09 -23.04 -71.93
C ASP A 30 35.15 -22.97 -70.36
N GLN A 31 36.31 -23.29 -69.79
CA GLN A 31 36.57 -23.25 -68.38
C GLN A 31 36.52 -21.80 -67.83
N LEU A 32 37.15 -20.87 -68.58
CA LEU A 32 37.10 -19.43 -68.26
C LEU A 32 35.65 -18.87 -68.33
N GLU A 33 34.92 -19.21 -69.37
CA GLU A 33 33.49 -18.80 -69.55
C GLU A 33 32.64 -19.31 -68.37
N GLY A 34 32.83 -20.56 -67.93
CA GLY A 34 32.16 -21.13 -66.75
C GLY A 34 32.53 -20.40 -65.47
N LEU A 35 33.79 -20.07 -65.22
CA LEU A 35 34.25 -19.30 -64.08
C LEU A 35 33.66 -17.87 -64.05
N ILE A 36 33.66 -17.18 -65.18
CA ILE A 36 33.05 -15.83 -65.30
C ILE A 36 31.56 -15.87 -65.06
N ALA A 37 30.83 -16.88 -65.57
CA ALA A 37 29.41 -17.06 -65.27
C ALA A 37 29.13 -17.31 -63.81
N GLN A 38 29.95 -18.12 -63.14
CA GLN A 38 29.88 -18.33 -61.68
C GLN A 38 30.12 -17.03 -60.88
N VAL A 39 31.15 -16.25 -61.21
CA VAL A 39 31.47 -14.99 -60.53
C VAL A 39 30.34 -13.98 -60.75
N LYS A 40 29.74 -13.94 -61.91
CA LYS A 40 28.56 -13.11 -62.22
C LYS A 40 27.35 -13.50 -61.33
N GLY A 41 27.10 -14.81 -61.17
CA GLY A 41 26.03 -15.34 -60.29
C GLY A 41 26.29 -14.98 -58.83
N LEU A 42 27.53 -15.16 -58.35
CA LEU A 42 27.98 -14.80 -56.99
C LEU A 42 27.81 -13.30 -56.70
N SER A 43 28.15 -12.44 -57.67
CA SER A 43 27.97 -10.99 -57.56
C SER A 43 26.51 -10.60 -57.38
N LEU A 44 25.58 -11.22 -58.14
CA LEU A 44 24.14 -10.98 -57.98
C LEU A 44 23.63 -11.41 -56.60
N ASN A 45 24.04 -12.60 -56.14
CA ASN A 45 23.66 -13.09 -54.80
C ASN A 45 24.22 -12.18 -53.71
N LEU A 46 25.42 -11.62 -53.89
CA LEU A 46 26.04 -10.68 -52.96
C LEU A 46 25.23 -9.38 -52.87
N TYR A 47 24.70 -8.84 -53.98
CA TYR A 47 23.86 -7.69 -53.95
C TYR A 47 22.56 -7.95 -53.14
N GLU A 48 21.93 -9.10 -53.37
CA GLU A 48 20.72 -9.48 -52.66
C GLU A 48 20.99 -9.62 -51.14
N ALA A 49 22.13 -10.23 -50.77
CA ALA A 49 22.55 -10.33 -49.37
C ALA A 49 22.80 -8.96 -48.72
N ILE A 50 23.46 -8.05 -49.42
CA ILE A 50 23.71 -6.67 -48.97
C ILE A 50 22.37 -5.95 -48.69
N GLU A 51 21.38 -6.05 -49.60
CA GLU A 51 20.10 -5.41 -49.47
C GLU A 51 19.32 -5.95 -48.25
N ASN A 52 19.35 -7.28 -48.04
CA ASN A 52 18.73 -7.92 -46.92
C ASN A 52 19.32 -7.48 -45.56
N VAL A 53 20.67 -7.41 -45.49
CA VAL A 53 21.36 -6.97 -44.27
C VAL A 53 21.17 -5.47 -44.07
N SER A 54 21.11 -4.66 -45.12
CA SER A 54 20.80 -3.22 -45.04
C SER A 54 19.41 -2.98 -44.43
N THR A 55 18.41 -3.72 -44.91
CA THR A 55 17.04 -3.66 -44.33
C THR A 55 17.06 -4.07 -42.86
N SER A 56 17.84 -5.08 -42.51
CA SER A 56 17.93 -5.55 -41.09
C SER A 56 18.64 -4.52 -40.20
N ALA A 57 19.68 -3.86 -40.69
CA ALA A 57 20.39 -2.80 -39.97
C ALA A 57 19.47 -1.59 -39.71
N GLN A 58 18.69 -1.18 -40.73
CA GLN A 58 17.68 -0.13 -40.57
C GLN A 58 16.64 -0.50 -39.53
N GLY A 59 16.09 -1.73 -39.56
CA GLY A 59 15.12 -2.23 -38.57
C GLY A 59 15.71 -2.29 -37.15
N LEU A 60 17.02 -2.59 -37.03
CA LEU A 60 17.72 -2.58 -35.73
C LEU A 60 17.80 -1.15 -35.16
N SER A 61 18.14 -0.17 -36.00
CA SER A 61 18.23 1.25 -35.63
C SER A 61 16.85 1.77 -35.15
N GLU A 62 15.77 1.49 -35.92
CA GLU A 62 14.41 1.87 -35.56
C GLU A 62 13.93 1.21 -34.26
N THR A 63 14.34 -0.03 -34.03
CA THR A 63 14.03 -0.76 -32.81
C THR A 63 14.78 -0.15 -31.62
N ALA A 64 16.07 0.18 -31.78
CA ALA A 64 16.86 0.86 -30.76
C ALA A 64 16.23 2.21 -30.37
N GLN A 65 15.77 3.00 -31.33
CA GLN A 65 15.11 4.28 -31.09
C GLN A 65 13.80 4.12 -30.31
N ARG A 66 12.97 3.14 -30.66
CA ARG A 66 11.72 2.86 -29.92
C ARG A 66 12.00 2.36 -28.49
N GLN A 67 13.01 1.51 -28.31
CA GLN A 67 13.42 1.04 -27.01
C GLN A 67 13.95 2.16 -26.13
N SER A 68 14.69 3.14 -26.69
CA SER A 68 15.16 4.33 -25.95
C SER A 68 13.97 5.12 -25.37
N THR A 69 12.93 5.38 -26.17
CA THR A 69 11.72 6.04 -25.67
C THR A 69 11.03 5.25 -24.55
N SER A 70 10.96 3.91 -24.69
CA SER A 70 10.37 3.06 -23.62
C SER A 70 11.20 3.09 -22.34
N VAL A 71 12.53 3.16 -22.44
CA VAL A 71 13.43 3.29 -21.28
C VAL A 71 13.23 4.63 -20.58
N GLU A 72 13.02 5.71 -21.31
CA GLU A 72 12.69 7.02 -20.73
C GLU A 72 11.37 6.98 -19.93
N GLU A 73 10.31 6.36 -20.49
CA GLU A 73 9.03 6.20 -19.82
C GLU A 73 9.14 5.34 -18.54
N VAL A 74 9.88 4.22 -18.60
CA VAL A 74 10.11 3.36 -17.43
C VAL A 74 10.94 4.10 -16.38
N SER A 75 11.93 4.89 -16.78
CA SER A 75 12.74 5.70 -15.85
C SER A 75 11.91 6.73 -15.11
N ALA A 76 11.01 7.43 -15.81
CA ALA A 76 10.06 8.36 -15.18
C ALA A 76 9.13 7.63 -14.19
N SER A 77 8.67 6.43 -14.54
CA SER A 77 7.83 5.61 -13.64
C SER A 77 8.59 5.15 -12.37
N ILE A 78 9.89 4.88 -12.48
CA ILE A 78 10.77 4.55 -11.35
C ILE A 78 10.93 5.76 -10.41
N GLU A 79 11.08 6.95 -10.96
CA GLU A 79 11.17 8.20 -10.17
C GLU A 79 9.86 8.45 -9.40
N GLU A 80 8.71 8.31 -10.07
CA GLU A 80 7.39 8.45 -9.43
C GLU A 80 7.16 7.38 -8.35
N MET A 81 7.58 6.14 -8.60
CA MET A 81 7.51 5.07 -7.60
C MET A 81 8.38 5.39 -6.39
N SER A 82 9.61 5.89 -6.59
CA SER A 82 10.50 6.28 -5.50
C SER A 82 9.91 7.40 -4.65
N ALA A 83 9.30 8.42 -5.28
CA ALA A 83 8.62 9.51 -4.59
C ALA A 83 7.41 8.98 -3.79
N THR A 84 6.64 8.05 -4.36
CA THR A 84 5.49 7.43 -3.68
C THR A 84 5.93 6.64 -2.44
N ILE A 85 7.01 5.86 -2.54
CA ILE A 85 7.55 5.09 -1.41
C ILE A 85 8.03 6.04 -0.29
N GLN A 86 8.70 7.14 -0.63
CA GLN A 86 9.12 8.14 0.36
C GLN A 86 7.93 8.80 1.05
N ASN A 87 6.89 9.14 0.30
CA ASN A 87 5.66 9.69 0.85
C ASN A 87 4.95 8.69 1.78
N ASN A 88 4.90 7.41 1.41
CA ASN A 88 4.36 6.35 2.27
C ASN A 88 5.14 6.25 3.59
N ALA A 89 6.47 6.32 3.55
CA ALA A 89 7.30 6.31 4.76
C ALA A 89 7.00 7.51 5.68
N ALA A 90 6.81 8.71 5.12
CA ALA A 90 6.44 9.90 5.88
C ALA A 90 5.05 9.74 6.52
N LEU A 91 4.05 9.28 5.78
CA LEU A 91 2.70 9.02 6.29
C LEU A 91 2.67 7.95 7.39
N LEU A 92 3.51 6.91 7.28
CA LEU A 92 3.66 5.89 8.32
C LEU A 92 4.25 6.48 9.61
N HIS A 93 5.21 7.39 9.50
CA HIS A 93 5.78 8.08 10.66
C HIS A 93 4.72 8.95 11.36
N GLU A 94 3.98 9.77 10.61
CA GLU A 94 2.88 10.59 11.16
C GLU A 94 1.78 9.72 11.80
N GLY A 95 1.40 8.64 11.14
CA GLY A 95 0.43 7.68 11.66
C GLY A 95 0.88 7.03 12.97
N ARG A 96 2.17 6.70 13.09
CA ARG A 96 2.76 6.15 14.31
C ARG A 96 2.72 7.15 15.46
N ASP A 97 3.08 8.41 15.19
CA ASP A 97 3.04 9.48 16.19
C ASP A 97 1.60 9.73 16.67
N ALA A 98 0.65 9.84 15.73
CA ALA A 98 -0.77 9.99 16.07
C ALA A 98 -1.28 8.83 16.93
N SER A 99 -0.91 7.60 16.60
CA SER A 99 -1.29 6.41 17.33
C SER A 99 -0.71 6.38 18.76
N GLN A 100 0.52 6.84 18.96
CA GLN A 100 1.09 6.98 20.29
C GLN A 100 0.32 7.99 21.16
N VAL A 101 -0.12 9.10 20.57
CA VAL A 101 -0.96 10.10 21.27
C VAL A 101 -2.29 9.46 21.68
N ILE A 102 -2.92 8.71 20.80
CA ILE A 102 -4.21 8.04 21.09
C ILE A 102 -4.04 7.01 22.19
N THR A 103 -2.99 6.20 22.18
CA THR A 103 -2.70 5.23 23.25
C THR A 103 -2.58 5.92 24.61
N LYS A 104 -1.86 7.04 24.70
CA LYS A 104 -1.75 7.84 25.92
C LYS A 104 -3.09 8.40 26.37
N LEU A 105 -3.95 8.82 25.44
CA LEU A 105 -5.31 9.30 25.74
C LEU A 105 -6.20 8.19 26.31
N ILE A 106 -6.11 6.98 25.74
CA ILE A 106 -6.86 5.81 26.24
C ILE A 106 -6.38 5.47 27.67
N ASP A 107 -5.09 5.42 27.92
CA ASP A 107 -4.56 5.14 29.27
C ASP A 107 -4.99 6.19 30.30
N ARG A 108 -4.97 7.47 29.91
CA ARG A 108 -5.50 8.54 30.76
C ARG A 108 -7.00 8.37 31.02
N SER A 109 -7.77 8.02 30.00
CA SER A 109 -9.20 7.75 30.15
C SER A 109 -9.46 6.59 31.10
N ARG A 110 -8.71 5.49 31.01
CA ARG A 110 -8.80 4.36 31.96
C ARG A 110 -8.55 4.81 33.41
N THR A 111 -7.55 5.66 33.63
CA THR A 111 -7.27 6.21 34.96
C THR A 111 -8.46 7.02 35.49
N VAL A 112 -9.02 7.92 34.68
CA VAL A 112 -10.17 8.74 35.06
C VAL A 112 -11.41 7.88 35.34
N PHE A 113 -11.65 6.84 34.55
CA PHE A 113 -12.76 5.91 34.78
C PHE A 113 -12.57 5.09 36.07
N ALA A 114 -11.34 4.70 36.40
CA ALA A 114 -11.05 4.02 37.68
C ALA A 114 -11.28 4.94 38.88
N GLU A 115 -10.97 6.22 38.78
CA GLU A 115 -11.27 7.22 39.81
C GLU A 115 -12.78 7.46 39.95
N LEU A 116 -13.50 7.56 38.82
CA LEU A 116 -14.97 7.72 38.82
C LEU A 116 -15.66 6.51 39.46
N SER A 117 -15.20 5.28 39.16
CA SER A 117 -15.69 4.06 39.77
C SER A 117 -15.60 4.10 41.31
N ARG A 118 -14.42 4.51 41.82
CA ARG A 118 -14.20 4.65 43.27
C ARG A 118 -15.11 5.72 43.90
N ALA A 119 -15.34 6.84 43.21
CA ALA A 119 -16.25 7.88 43.66
C ALA A 119 -17.70 7.39 43.73
N ILE A 120 -18.15 6.68 42.71
CA ILE A 120 -19.51 6.07 42.69
C ILE A 120 -19.69 5.02 43.80
N GLU A 121 -18.66 4.20 44.04
CA GLU A 121 -18.70 3.22 45.14
C GLU A 121 -18.80 3.92 46.50
N SER A 122 -18.08 5.03 46.71
CA SER A 122 -18.21 5.86 47.90
C SER A 122 -19.62 6.44 48.06
N ILE A 123 -20.21 7.00 46.98
CA ILE A 123 -21.55 7.55 47.02
C ILE A 123 -22.59 6.45 47.32
N SER A 124 -22.38 5.23 46.78
CA SER A 124 -23.21 4.06 47.08
C SER A 124 -23.19 3.72 48.56
N HIS A 125 -21.96 3.68 49.14
CA HIS A 125 -21.79 3.41 50.56
C HIS A 125 -22.43 4.45 51.45
N ASP A 126 -22.25 5.75 51.14
CA ASP A 126 -22.82 6.83 51.91
C ASP A 126 -24.35 6.88 51.79
N SER A 127 -24.89 6.58 50.60
CA SER A 127 -26.35 6.47 50.40
C SER A 127 -26.98 5.37 51.27
N LYS A 128 -26.28 4.21 51.42
CA LYS A 128 -26.74 3.16 52.33
C LYS A 128 -26.75 3.61 53.79
N LYS A 129 -25.67 4.29 54.25
CA LYS A 129 -25.60 4.85 55.59
C LYS A 129 -26.74 5.85 55.85
N ILE A 130 -27.05 6.73 54.88
CA ILE A 130 -28.13 7.68 54.99
C ILE A 130 -29.46 6.90 55.11
N GLY A 131 -29.65 5.82 54.36
CA GLY A 131 -30.81 4.93 54.46
C GLY A 131 -31.01 4.36 55.89
N ASP A 132 -29.88 3.92 56.52
CA ASP A 132 -29.91 3.41 57.90
C ASP A 132 -30.30 4.50 58.92
N ILE A 133 -29.75 5.72 58.73
CA ILE A 133 -30.09 6.88 59.58
C ILE A 133 -31.58 7.24 59.43
N VAL A 134 -32.08 7.26 58.17
CA VAL A 134 -33.47 7.54 57.87
C VAL A 134 -34.41 6.51 58.51
N ALA A 135 -34.03 5.24 58.51
CA ALA A 135 -34.77 4.18 59.19
C ALA A 135 -34.84 4.44 60.72
N THR A 136 -33.71 4.84 61.33
CA THR A 136 -33.62 5.19 62.76
C THR A 136 -34.49 6.41 63.09
N VAL A 137 -34.47 7.47 62.25
CA VAL A 137 -35.34 8.66 62.43
C VAL A 137 -36.81 8.31 62.32
N ASN A 138 -37.14 7.41 61.41
CA ASN A 138 -38.56 6.91 61.33
C ASN A 138 -39.02 6.19 62.61
N GLU A 139 -38.15 5.38 63.17
CA GLU A 139 -38.41 4.70 64.42
C GLU A 139 -38.61 5.68 65.58
N VAL A 140 -37.75 6.71 65.70
CA VAL A 140 -37.85 7.78 66.65
C VAL A 140 -39.13 8.56 66.48
N ALA A 141 -39.53 8.89 65.23
CA ALA A 141 -40.86 9.56 64.97
C ALA A 141 -42.06 8.69 65.39
N PHE A 142 -41.98 7.39 65.11
CA PHE A 142 -42.97 6.45 65.51
C PHE A 142 -43.06 6.35 67.05
N GLN A 143 -41.98 6.21 67.75
CA GLN A 143 -41.90 6.18 69.20
C GLN A 143 -42.47 7.48 69.87
N THR A 144 -42.06 8.66 69.25
CA THR A 144 -42.55 9.97 69.68
C THR A 144 -44.07 10.09 69.47
N ASN A 145 -44.59 9.58 68.36
CA ASN A 145 -46.05 9.54 68.11
C ASN A 145 -46.83 8.70 69.21
N LEU A 146 -46.24 7.54 69.55
CA LEU A 146 -46.76 6.68 70.60
C LEU A 146 -46.72 7.35 72.00
N LEU A 147 -45.59 8.01 72.33
CA LEU A 147 -45.43 8.75 73.59
C LEU A 147 -46.43 9.92 73.67
N ALA A 148 -46.58 10.66 72.58
CA ALA A 148 -47.60 11.75 72.49
C ALA A 148 -49.04 11.26 72.64
N LEU A 149 -49.33 10.11 72.00
CA LEU A 149 -50.67 9.47 72.19
C LEU A 149 -50.95 9.08 73.65
N ASN A 150 -49.96 8.45 74.30
CA ASN A 150 -50.07 8.07 75.70
C ASN A 150 -50.26 9.31 76.61
N ALA A 151 -49.49 10.38 76.34
CA ALA A 151 -49.59 11.64 77.05
C ALA A 151 -50.98 12.31 76.83
N ALA A 152 -51.55 12.27 75.63
CA ALA A 152 -52.87 12.78 75.29
C ALA A 152 -54.01 12.01 76.05
N VAL A 153 -53.87 10.69 76.11
CA VAL A 153 -54.78 9.82 76.88
C VAL A 153 -54.70 10.13 78.35
N GLU A 154 -53.58 10.31 79.00
CA GLU A 154 -53.41 10.60 80.37
C GLU A 154 -53.90 12.05 80.70
N ALA A 155 -53.65 12.98 79.80
CA ALA A 155 -54.20 14.35 79.90
C ALA A 155 -55.70 14.38 79.83
N ALA A 156 -56.34 13.59 79.00
CA ALA A 156 -57.80 13.39 78.97
C ALA A 156 -58.33 12.78 80.27
N ARG A 157 -57.58 11.88 80.88
CA ARG A 157 -57.91 11.23 82.13
C ARG A 157 -57.85 12.19 83.36
N ALA A 158 -57.02 13.24 83.31
CA ALA A 158 -56.87 14.28 84.30
C ALA A 158 -58.02 15.35 84.24
N GLY A 159 -58.90 15.29 83.27
CA GLY A 159 -60.02 16.17 83.12
C GLY A 159 -59.67 17.65 82.90
N GLU A 160 -60.33 18.61 83.64
CA GLU A 160 -60.03 20.05 83.46
C GLU A 160 -58.56 20.45 83.72
N GLN A 161 -57.90 19.76 84.68
CA GLN A 161 -56.47 20.03 85.00
C GLN A 161 -55.51 19.59 83.91
N GLY A 162 -55.91 18.69 82.98
CA GLY A 162 -55.09 18.17 81.91
C GLY A 162 -55.17 18.91 80.58
N LYS A 163 -56.08 19.92 80.44
CA LYS A 163 -56.37 20.60 79.15
C LYS A 163 -55.10 21.17 78.48
N GLY A 164 -54.20 21.81 79.25
CA GLY A 164 -52.94 22.35 78.70
C GLY A 164 -51.99 21.27 78.18
N PHE A 165 -51.90 20.14 78.91
CA PHE A 165 -51.09 18.99 78.51
C PHE A 165 -51.68 18.27 77.30
N ALA A 166 -52.96 18.21 77.11
CA ALA A 166 -53.60 17.63 75.90
C ALA A 166 -53.28 18.39 74.65
N VAL A 167 -53.25 19.75 74.73
CA VAL A 167 -52.86 20.58 73.59
C VAL A 167 -51.36 20.31 73.15
N VAL A 168 -50.47 20.29 74.14
CA VAL A 168 -49.03 20.00 73.87
C VAL A 168 -48.83 18.58 73.32
N ALA A 169 -49.50 17.59 73.85
CA ALA A 169 -49.48 16.22 73.37
C ALA A 169 -50.04 16.12 71.95
N GLY A 170 -51.11 16.87 71.66
CA GLY A 170 -51.61 16.96 70.24
C GLY A 170 -50.61 17.55 69.26
N GLU A 171 -49.93 18.62 69.67
CA GLU A 171 -48.86 19.28 68.80
C GLU A 171 -47.65 18.38 68.61
N VAL A 172 -47.14 17.70 69.66
CA VAL A 172 -46.02 16.74 69.55
C VAL A 172 -46.40 15.56 68.67
N ARG A 173 -47.65 15.09 68.74
CA ARG A 173 -48.17 14.03 67.86
C ARG A 173 -48.20 14.48 66.39
N ALA A 174 -48.67 15.69 66.12
CA ALA A 174 -48.69 16.26 64.77
C ALA A 174 -47.29 16.44 64.20
N LEU A 175 -46.33 16.88 65.07
CA LEU A 175 -44.95 17.01 64.70
C LEU A 175 -44.32 15.64 64.37
N ALA A 176 -44.57 14.59 65.13
CA ALA A 176 -44.10 13.24 64.90
C ALA A 176 -44.67 12.68 63.59
N GLN A 177 -45.96 12.91 63.28
CA GLN A 177 -46.52 12.52 61.97
C GLN A 177 -45.91 13.23 60.82
N ARG A 178 -45.74 14.56 60.90
CA ARG A 178 -45.00 15.33 59.86
C ARG A 178 -43.57 14.85 59.68
N SER A 179 -42.89 14.48 60.79
CA SER A 179 -41.53 13.91 60.72
C SER A 179 -41.52 12.55 59.99
N ALA A 180 -42.50 11.68 60.27
CA ALA A 180 -42.60 10.40 59.56
C ALA A 180 -42.87 10.55 58.04
N GLU A 181 -43.76 11.54 57.69
CA GLU A 181 -43.98 11.87 56.25
C GLU A 181 -42.71 12.35 55.57
N ALA A 182 -41.94 13.29 56.15
CA ALA A 182 -40.68 13.78 55.61
C ALA A 182 -39.64 12.66 55.49
N VAL A 183 -39.61 11.75 56.47
CA VAL A 183 -38.72 10.55 56.40
C VAL A 183 -39.08 9.64 55.24
N HIS A 184 -40.34 9.44 54.95
CA HIS A 184 -40.78 8.64 53.83
C HIS A 184 -40.40 9.26 52.49
N GLU A 185 -40.51 10.59 52.33
CA GLU A 185 -40.04 11.30 51.14
C GLU A 185 -38.54 11.15 50.97
N ILE A 186 -37.73 11.35 52.02
CA ILE A 186 -36.28 11.18 51.98
C ILE A 186 -35.91 9.76 51.59
N ARG A 187 -36.55 8.75 52.13
CA ARG A 187 -36.34 7.34 51.79
C ARG A 187 -36.57 7.08 50.32
N THR A 188 -37.63 7.60 49.71
CA THR A 188 -37.93 7.47 48.30
C THR A 188 -36.84 8.11 47.42
N LEU A 189 -36.32 9.28 47.83
CA LEU A 189 -35.20 9.94 47.16
C LEU A 189 -33.90 9.13 47.22
N ILE A 190 -33.61 8.51 48.37
CA ILE A 190 -32.42 7.66 48.55
C ILE A 190 -32.54 6.40 47.71
N GLU A 191 -33.70 5.72 47.71
CA GLU A 191 -33.93 4.54 46.88
C GLU A 191 -33.74 4.86 45.39
N GLY A 192 -34.28 6.00 44.94
CA GLY A 192 -34.08 6.50 43.58
C GLY A 192 -32.61 6.83 43.27
N THR A 193 -31.86 7.35 44.26
CA THR A 193 -30.43 7.65 44.11
C THR A 193 -29.60 6.36 43.99
N VAL A 194 -29.85 5.37 44.84
CA VAL A 194 -29.20 4.05 44.77
C VAL A 194 -29.43 3.40 43.41
N GLN A 195 -30.64 3.46 42.86
CA GLN A 195 -30.95 2.90 41.55
C GLN A 195 -30.14 3.58 40.43
N ARG A 196 -30.01 4.92 40.49
CA ARG A 196 -29.19 5.69 39.52
C ARG A 196 -27.69 5.33 39.62
N ILE A 197 -27.18 5.09 40.83
CA ILE A 197 -25.81 4.65 41.09
C ILE A 197 -25.56 3.29 40.44
N VAL A 198 -26.47 2.32 40.59
CA VAL A 198 -26.34 0.99 39.94
C VAL A 198 -26.30 1.13 38.44
N THR A 199 -27.17 1.95 37.85
CA THR A 199 -27.18 2.19 36.40
C THR A 199 -25.87 2.87 35.94
N GLY A 200 -25.36 3.82 36.75
CA GLY A 200 -24.07 4.48 36.49
C GLY A 200 -22.87 3.51 36.50
N ASP A 201 -22.85 2.59 37.48
CA ASP A 201 -21.81 1.54 37.59
C ASP A 201 -21.83 0.60 36.38
N GLU A 202 -23.04 0.17 35.94
CA GLU A 202 -23.17 -0.65 34.74
C GLU A 202 -22.67 0.07 33.48
N MET A 203 -22.97 1.37 33.33
CA MET A 203 -22.48 2.17 32.22
C MET A 203 -20.94 2.29 32.22
N MET A 204 -20.34 2.47 33.41
CA MET A 204 -18.87 2.54 33.54
C MET A 204 -18.20 1.23 33.17
N LYS A 205 -18.76 0.10 33.61
CA LYS A 205 -18.23 -1.23 33.22
C LYS A 205 -18.27 -1.42 31.71
N LYS A 206 -19.37 -1.06 31.05
CA LYS A 206 -19.45 -1.11 29.58
C LYS A 206 -18.41 -0.21 28.91
N THR A 207 -18.23 1.01 29.42
CA THR A 207 -17.21 1.93 28.88
C THR A 207 -15.79 1.41 29.06
N SER A 208 -15.49 0.79 30.21
CA SER A 208 -14.20 0.16 30.46
C SER A 208 -13.90 -0.95 29.44
N VAL A 209 -14.86 -1.82 29.16
CA VAL A 209 -14.73 -2.86 28.13
C VAL A 209 -14.47 -2.25 26.74
N SER A 210 -15.21 -1.18 26.39
CA SER A 210 -15.01 -0.50 25.10
C SER A 210 -13.61 0.14 24.99
N LEU A 211 -13.03 0.64 26.09
CA LEU A 211 -11.67 1.15 26.09
C LEU A 211 -10.62 0.03 25.92
N GLU A 212 -10.88 -1.17 26.48
CA GLU A 212 -10.01 -2.34 26.25
C GLU A 212 -10.05 -2.82 24.80
N GLU A 213 -11.25 -2.87 24.21
CA GLU A 213 -11.39 -3.18 22.79
C GLU A 213 -10.68 -2.17 21.89
N LEU A 214 -10.77 -0.87 22.22
CA LEU A 214 -10.03 0.19 21.54
C LEU A 214 -8.53 -0.04 21.61
N MET A 215 -7.98 -0.34 22.77
CA MET A 215 -6.55 -0.66 22.93
C MET A 215 -6.14 -1.82 22.01
N GLY A 216 -6.90 -2.91 22.00
CA GLY A 216 -6.62 -4.06 21.12
C GLY A 216 -6.65 -3.69 19.64
N LYS A 217 -7.54 -2.79 19.21
CA LYS A 217 -7.59 -2.28 17.84
C LYS A 217 -6.37 -1.43 17.49
N PHE A 218 -5.88 -0.60 18.43
CA PHE A 218 -4.68 0.19 18.23
C PHE A 218 -3.41 -0.66 18.18
N GLU A 219 -3.29 -1.70 19.00
CA GLU A 219 -2.17 -2.65 18.90
C GLU A 219 -2.15 -3.38 17.55
N PHE A 220 -3.31 -3.76 17.03
CA PHE A 220 -3.41 -4.32 15.68
C PHE A 220 -2.99 -3.31 14.61
N PHE A 221 -3.42 -2.04 14.75
CA PHE A 221 -3.05 -0.97 13.83
C PHE A 221 -1.54 -0.72 13.81
N PHE A 222 -0.85 -0.72 14.95
CA PHE A 222 0.61 -0.63 15.03
C PHE A 222 1.31 -1.75 14.26
N ARG A 223 0.89 -3.00 14.48
CA ARG A 223 1.46 -4.13 13.75
C ARG A 223 1.28 -3.99 12.23
N MET A 224 0.14 -3.50 11.80
CA MET A 224 -0.12 -3.26 10.37
C MET A 224 0.80 -2.16 9.81
N MET A 225 1.04 -1.08 10.55
CA MET A 225 1.98 -0.03 10.16
C MET A 225 3.42 -0.55 10.06
N ASP A 226 3.86 -1.35 11.02
CA ASP A 226 5.19 -1.98 10.98
C ASP A 226 5.34 -2.89 9.76
N GLN A 227 4.29 -3.62 9.38
CA GLN A 227 4.27 -4.47 8.18
C GLN A 227 4.33 -3.64 6.89
N ILE A 228 3.59 -2.53 6.81
CA ILE A 228 3.66 -1.63 5.64
C ILE A 228 5.04 -0.97 5.55
N ASN A 229 5.66 -0.60 6.67
CA ASN A 229 7.01 -0.05 6.69
C ASN A 229 8.03 -1.06 6.13
N ALA A 230 7.99 -2.31 6.59
CA ALA A 230 8.85 -3.38 6.06
C ALA A 230 8.65 -3.61 4.56
N SER A 231 7.39 -3.58 4.08
CA SER A 231 7.08 -3.67 2.65
C SER A 231 7.60 -2.47 1.85
N SER A 232 7.58 -1.26 2.42
CA SER A 232 8.12 -0.06 1.78
C SER A 232 9.65 -0.11 1.66
N ASP A 233 10.34 -0.67 2.65
CA ASP A 233 11.79 -0.90 2.60
C ASP A 233 12.15 -1.92 1.50
N GLU A 234 11.38 -3.01 1.38
CA GLU A 234 11.53 -4.00 0.32
C GLU A 234 11.25 -3.38 -1.06
N GLN A 235 10.20 -2.56 -1.20
CA GLN A 235 9.90 -1.83 -2.44
C GLN A 235 11.05 -0.90 -2.83
N THR A 236 11.67 -0.20 -1.87
CA THR A 236 12.84 0.64 -2.11
C THR A 236 13.99 -0.17 -2.72
N GLN A 237 14.27 -1.35 -2.18
CA GLN A 237 15.34 -2.21 -2.70
C GLN A 237 15.01 -2.75 -4.10
N ASN A 238 13.76 -3.17 -4.31
CA ASN A 238 13.30 -3.65 -5.61
C ASN A 238 13.36 -2.54 -6.68
N THR A 239 12.96 -1.32 -6.34
CA THR A 239 13.03 -0.16 -7.23
C THR A 239 14.48 0.14 -7.66
N LYS A 240 15.45 0.05 -6.73
CA LYS A 240 16.88 0.17 -7.06
C LYS A 240 17.34 -0.91 -8.04
N THR A 241 16.91 -2.14 -7.83
CA THR A 241 17.27 -3.26 -8.71
C THR A 241 16.68 -3.05 -10.11
N VAL A 242 15.44 -2.59 -10.21
CA VAL A 242 14.81 -2.26 -11.50
C VAL A 242 15.55 -1.11 -12.19
N ALA A 243 15.93 -0.04 -11.47
CA ALA A 243 16.70 1.07 -12.00
C ALA A 243 18.05 0.62 -12.58
N GLN A 244 18.75 -0.30 -11.91
CA GLN A 244 19.98 -0.89 -12.42
C GLN A 244 19.77 -1.70 -13.70
N ALA A 245 18.71 -2.51 -13.76
CA ALA A 245 18.36 -3.28 -14.96
C ALA A 245 18.02 -2.36 -16.14
N VAL A 246 17.28 -1.27 -15.89
CA VAL A 246 16.97 -0.26 -16.91
C VAL A 246 18.22 0.42 -17.45
N SER A 247 19.17 0.76 -16.58
CA SER A 247 20.48 1.32 -17.02
C SER A 247 21.28 0.34 -17.88
N GLN A 248 21.22 -0.98 -17.59
CA GLN A 248 21.83 -2.00 -18.43
C GLN A 248 21.15 -2.12 -19.81
N ILE A 249 19.81 -2.02 -19.83
CA ILE A 249 19.03 -2.03 -21.07
C ILE A 249 19.40 -0.81 -21.93
N ASP A 250 19.49 0.39 -21.32
CA ASP A 250 19.91 1.61 -22.02
C ASP A 250 21.29 1.45 -22.66
N SER A 251 22.28 0.93 -21.94
CA SER A 251 23.59 0.63 -22.49
C SER A 251 23.53 -0.36 -23.67
N SER A 252 22.66 -1.37 -23.59
CA SER A 252 22.47 -2.34 -24.69
C SER A 252 21.83 -1.69 -25.93
N ILE A 253 20.90 -0.75 -25.73
CA ILE A 253 20.27 0.02 -26.80
C ILE A 253 21.28 0.89 -27.53
N GLN A 254 22.17 1.58 -26.78
CA GLN A 254 23.25 2.39 -27.35
C GLN A 254 24.19 1.52 -28.17
N ASN A 255 24.55 0.34 -27.66
CA ASN A 255 25.40 -0.61 -28.42
C ASN A 255 24.70 -1.12 -29.70
N ASN A 256 23.38 -1.38 -29.65
CA ASN A 256 22.61 -1.79 -30.82
C ASN A 256 22.58 -0.68 -31.87
N ALA A 257 22.40 0.57 -31.48
CA ALA A 257 22.43 1.72 -32.37
C ALA A 257 23.81 1.88 -33.03
N ALA A 258 24.87 1.81 -32.24
CA ALA A 258 26.24 1.86 -32.77
C ALA A 258 26.55 0.70 -33.73
N THR A 259 26.09 -0.51 -33.43
CA THR A 259 26.24 -1.68 -34.31
C THR A 259 25.45 -1.50 -35.62
N ALA A 260 24.26 -0.92 -35.56
CA ALA A 260 23.48 -0.62 -36.78
C ALA A 260 24.20 0.40 -37.69
N GLU A 261 24.82 1.44 -37.11
CA GLU A 261 25.60 2.42 -37.84
C GLU A 261 26.88 1.80 -38.47
N GLU A 262 27.59 0.97 -37.73
CA GLU A 262 28.80 0.25 -38.24
C GLU A 262 28.43 -0.71 -39.37
N LEU A 263 27.28 -1.44 -39.22
CA LEU A 263 26.76 -2.29 -40.29
C LEU A 263 26.42 -1.48 -41.54
N ALA A 264 25.79 -0.32 -41.43
CA ALA A 264 25.45 0.53 -42.56
C ALA A 264 26.71 0.96 -43.30
N GLY A 265 27.75 1.40 -42.59
CA GLY A 265 29.06 1.75 -43.20
C GLY A 265 29.76 0.58 -43.90
N THR A 266 29.70 -0.61 -43.28
CA THR A 266 30.28 -1.83 -43.88
C THR A 266 29.52 -2.26 -45.14
N LEU A 267 28.20 -2.13 -45.15
CA LEU A 267 27.36 -2.46 -46.31
C LEU A 267 27.56 -1.51 -47.46
N ASP A 268 27.79 -0.22 -47.23
CA ASP A 268 28.15 0.75 -48.29
C ASP A 268 29.48 0.37 -48.95
N HIS A 269 30.47 -0.04 -48.17
CA HIS A 269 31.74 -0.53 -48.67
C HIS A 269 31.58 -1.81 -49.52
N LEU A 270 30.86 -2.81 -48.99
CA LEU A 270 30.58 -4.07 -49.73
C LEU A 270 29.77 -3.83 -51.00
N ARG A 271 28.87 -2.85 -51.02
CA ARG A 271 28.08 -2.46 -52.20
C ARG A 271 28.98 -1.89 -53.27
N SER A 272 29.98 -1.07 -52.89
CA SER A 272 31.02 -0.56 -53.80
C SER A 272 31.85 -1.68 -54.39
N GLU A 273 32.36 -2.62 -53.56
CA GLU A 273 33.18 -3.75 -54.05
C GLU A 273 32.38 -4.70 -54.98
N ALA A 274 31.10 -4.97 -54.64
CA ALA A 274 30.23 -5.76 -55.50
C ALA A 274 29.97 -5.09 -56.83
N THR A 275 29.84 -3.76 -56.87
CA THR A 275 29.71 -2.97 -58.10
C THR A 275 30.98 -3.10 -58.95
N ASP A 276 32.14 -2.88 -58.36
CA ASP A 276 33.42 -3.01 -59.07
C ASP A 276 33.65 -4.42 -59.64
N LEU A 277 33.26 -5.44 -58.87
CA LEU A 277 33.31 -6.84 -59.30
C LEU A 277 32.41 -7.07 -60.52
N ALA A 278 31.13 -6.60 -60.43
CA ALA A 278 30.17 -6.71 -61.54
C ALA A 278 30.66 -5.99 -62.81
N GLU A 279 31.27 -4.79 -62.69
CA GLU A 279 31.86 -4.06 -63.81
C GLU A 279 33.04 -4.80 -64.41
N ASN A 280 33.94 -5.37 -63.60
CA ASN A 280 35.08 -6.13 -64.10
C ASN A 280 34.61 -7.40 -64.84
N VAL A 281 33.62 -8.10 -64.34
CA VAL A 281 33.05 -9.31 -65.01
C VAL A 281 32.32 -8.93 -66.27
N LYS A 282 31.66 -7.77 -66.36
CA LYS A 282 30.94 -7.28 -67.54
C LYS A 282 31.88 -7.05 -68.76
N LYS A 283 33.19 -6.84 -68.51
CA LYS A 283 34.19 -6.73 -69.56
C LYS A 283 34.39 -8.02 -70.37
N PHE A 284 34.02 -9.16 -69.75
CA PHE A 284 34.04 -10.46 -70.42
C PHE A 284 32.67 -10.75 -71.06
N LYS A 285 32.71 -11.00 -72.34
CA LYS A 285 31.51 -11.40 -73.11
C LYS A 285 31.45 -12.94 -73.07
N THR A 286 30.50 -13.43 -72.30
CA THR A 286 30.15 -14.86 -72.15
C THR A 286 28.91 -15.20 -72.93
#